data_ef3f8bc150d447e0a26ee54a96734aac
#
_entry.id   ef3f8bc150d447e0a26ee54a96734aac
#
_cell.length_a   1.000
_cell.length_b   1.000
_cell.length_c   1.000
_cell.angle_alpha   90.00
_cell.angle_beta   90.00
_cell.angle_gamma   90.00
#
_symmetry.space_group_name_H-M   'P 1'
#
loop_
_entity.id
_entity.type
_entity.pdbx_description
1 polymer ?
#
loop_
_entity_poly.entity_id
_entity_poly.type
_entity_poly.pdbx_seq_one_letter_code
_entity_poly.pdbx_strand_id
1 'polypeptide(L)'
;MFKHILLPTDGSKLSDKAAKQAINLAKGLGAKITAIHVMPDAEAYVSERYHVLPVLAAPVKNKYKKESAALSKEILDQIDAAATAAGVECAQVSVTSGSPYEAIIKQARKSRCDLIMMASHGRRGLPGILLGSETQKVLTHSRIPVLVCR
;
A
#
# COMPACT_ATOMS: atom_id res chain seq x y z
N MET A 1 -7.19 22.51 -3.55
CA MET A 1 -6.47 21.92 -2.39
C MET A 1 -6.94 20.48 -2.23
N PHE A 2 -6.03 19.52 -1.95
CA PHE A 2 -6.36 18.10 -1.85
C PHE A 2 -7.34 17.82 -0.71
N LYS A 3 -8.30 16.91 -0.95
CA LYS A 3 -9.36 16.53 -0.03
C LYS A 3 -9.33 15.07 0.38
N HIS A 4 -8.74 14.22 -0.44
CA HIS A 4 -8.71 12.78 -0.19
C HIS A 4 -7.40 12.16 -0.69
N ILE A 5 -6.57 11.71 0.24
CA ILE A 5 -5.26 11.15 -0.03
C ILE A 5 -5.35 9.61 -0.07
N LEU A 6 -4.87 8.97 -1.14
CA LEU A 6 -4.57 7.54 -1.10
C LEU A 6 -3.16 7.36 -0.55
N LEU A 7 -3.02 6.49 0.44
CA LEU A 7 -1.75 6.15 1.09
C LEU A 7 -1.44 4.66 0.91
N PRO A 8 -0.67 4.28 -0.13
CA PRO A 8 -0.14 2.93 -0.25
C PRO A 8 0.92 2.66 0.81
N THR A 9 0.83 1.48 1.43
CA THR A 9 1.79 1.02 2.43
C THR A 9 2.14 -0.46 2.22
N ASP A 10 3.36 -0.83 2.54
CA ASP A 10 3.83 -2.21 2.60
C ASP A 10 4.34 -2.60 4.00
N GLY A 11 4.16 -1.72 5.00
CA GLY A 11 4.62 -1.91 6.37
C GLY A 11 6.15 -1.81 6.53
N SER A 12 6.84 -1.21 5.57
CA SER A 12 8.27 -0.89 5.71
C SER A 12 8.48 0.38 6.53
N LYS A 13 9.66 0.56 7.13
CA LYS A 13 10.01 1.78 7.87
C LYS A 13 9.84 3.05 7.03
N LEU A 14 10.07 2.96 5.72
CA LEU A 14 9.91 4.11 4.83
C LEU A 14 8.44 4.40 4.54
N SER A 15 7.60 3.36 4.37
CA SER A 15 6.17 3.55 4.26
C SER A 15 5.53 4.07 5.55
N ASP A 16 6.06 3.69 6.72
CA ASP A 16 5.63 4.27 8.01
C ASP A 16 5.98 5.76 8.11
N LYS A 17 7.16 6.14 7.61
CA LYS A 17 7.55 7.56 7.53
C LYS A 17 6.61 8.32 6.59
N ALA A 18 6.30 7.76 5.42
CA ALA A 18 5.35 8.33 4.49
C ALA A 18 3.95 8.46 5.10
N ALA A 19 3.50 7.46 5.88
CA ALA A 19 2.23 7.50 6.58
C ALA A 19 2.16 8.65 7.60
N LYS A 20 3.19 8.85 8.40
CA LYS A 20 3.26 9.99 9.34
C LYS A 20 3.18 11.34 8.61
N GLN A 21 3.89 11.47 7.50
CA GLN A 21 3.85 12.69 6.68
C GLN A 21 2.47 12.91 6.03
N ALA A 22 1.83 11.82 5.55
CA ALA A 22 0.49 11.89 4.97
C ALA A 22 -0.58 12.30 6.00
N ILE A 23 -0.50 11.78 7.22
CA ILE A 23 -1.39 12.15 8.32
C ILE A 23 -1.22 13.65 8.67
N ASN A 24 0.02 14.12 8.77
CA ASN A 24 0.29 15.53 9.04
C ASN A 24 -0.22 16.44 7.92
N LEU A 25 -0.02 16.04 6.66
CA LEU A 25 -0.53 16.77 5.51
C LEU A 25 -2.06 16.79 5.49
N ALA A 26 -2.70 15.64 5.68
CA ALA A 26 -4.15 15.51 5.73
C ALA A 26 -4.75 16.38 6.83
N LYS A 27 -4.16 16.38 8.02
CA LYS A 27 -4.57 17.24 9.14
C LYS A 27 -4.51 18.72 8.76
N GLY A 28 -3.41 19.17 8.17
CA GLY A 28 -3.22 20.56 7.76
C GLY A 28 -4.19 21.01 6.64
N LEU A 29 -4.61 20.08 5.78
CA LEU A 29 -5.52 20.33 4.66
C LEU A 29 -7.01 20.15 4.99
N GLY A 30 -7.33 19.52 6.14
CA GLY A 30 -8.67 19.01 6.41
C GLY A 30 -9.09 17.93 5.42
N ALA A 31 -8.14 17.11 4.99
CA ALA A 31 -8.33 15.99 4.07
C ALA A 31 -8.50 14.68 4.83
N LYS A 32 -9.13 13.70 4.18
CA LYS A 32 -9.19 12.32 4.67
C LYS A 32 -8.18 11.42 3.98
N ILE A 33 -7.93 10.26 4.55
CA ILE A 33 -7.01 9.25 4.02
C ILE A 33 -7.76 7.96 3.67
N THR A 34 -7.36 7.31 2.59
CA THR A 34 -7.59 5.88 2.37
C THR A 34 -6.22 5.19 2.37
N ALA A 35 -5.94 4.41 3.41
CA ALA A 35 -4.75 3.57 3.47
C ALA A 35 -5.00 2.27 2.69
N ILE A 36 -4.07 1.89 1.82
CA ILE A 36 -4.15 0.65 1.04
C ILE A 36 -2.91 -0.22 1.24
N HIS A 37 -3.12 -1.49 1.55
CA HIS A 37 -2.10 -2.53 1.49
C HIS A 37 -2.43 -3.52 0.39
N VAL A 38 -1.50 -3.74 -0.53
CA VAL A 38 -1.63 -4.69 -1.63
C VAL A 38 -0.86 -5.97 -1.27
N MET A 39 -1.61 -7.05 -1.05
CA MET A 39 -1.03 -8.37 -0.78
C MET A 39 -0.67 -9.04 -2.11
N PRO A 40 0.49 -9.73 -2.19
CA PRO A 40 0.81 -10.57 -3.34
C PRO A 40 -0.21 -11.70 -3.52
N ASP A 41 -0.39 -12.14 -4.76
CA ASP A 41 -1.22 -13.30 -5.05
C ASP A 41 -0.59 -14.57 -4.48
N ALA A 42 -1.41 -15.37 -3.80
CA ALA A 42 -0.97 -16.63 -3.21
C ALA A 42 -0.51 -17.66 -4.26
N GLU A 43 -1.06 -17.64 -5.47
CA GLU A 43 -0.63 -18.52 -6.56
C GLU A 43 0.74 -18.16 -7.06
N ALA A 44 0.98 -16.88 -7.31
CA ALA A 44 2.29 -16.37 -7.69
C ALA A 44 3.33 -16.64 -6.60
N TYR A 45 2.99 -16.39 -5.34
CA TYR A 45 3.89 -16.65 -4.20
C TYR A 45 4.32 -18.11 -4.09
N VAL A 46 3.37 -19.05 -4.20
CA VAL A 46 3.65 -20.48 -4.09
C VAL A 46 4.42 -20.99 -5.31
N SER A 47 4.05 -20.55 -6.50
CA SER A 47 4.72 -20.90 -7.76
C SER A 47 6.19 -20.47 -7.76
N GLU A 48 6.48 -19.22 -7.36
CA GLU A 48 7.84 -18.69 -7.33
C GLU A 48 8.74 -19.34 -6.27
N ARG A 49 8.16 -19.71 -5.12
CA ARG A 49 8.95 -20.13 -3.96
C ARG A 49 9.12 -21.65 -3.85
N TYR A 50 8.14 -22.41 -4.26
CA TYR A 50 8.11 -23.86 -4.00
C TYR A 50 8.19 -24.73 -5.25
N HIS A 51 8.01 -24.19 -6.46
CA HIS A 51 7.99 -24.95 -7.73
C HIS A 51 7.10 -26.20 -7.68
N VAL A 52 6.01 -26.18 -6.91
CA VAL A 52 5.15 -27.34 -6.61
C VAL A 52 3.92 -27.32 -7.49
N LEU A 53 3.43 -28.52 -7.85
CA LEU A 53 2.16 -28.67 -8.56
C LEU A 53 1.01 -28.03 -7.77
N PRO A 54 0.09 -27.29 -8.42
CA PRO A 54 -0.99 -26.53 -7.77
C PRO A 54 -1.82 -27.32 -6.78
N VAL A 55 -2.02 -28.64 -7.01
CA VAL A 55 -2.82 -29.54 -6.16
C VAL A 55 -2.15 -29.77 -4.79
N LEU A 56 -0.82 -29.84 -4.73
CA LEU A 56 -0.07 -30.06 -3.49
C LEU A 56 0.14 -28.75 -2.70
N ALA A 57 -0.15 -27.62 -3.31
CA ALA A 57 0.07 -26.30 -2.73
C ALA A 57 -1.10 -25.76 -1.89
N ALA A 58 -2.27 -26.42 -1.87
CA ALA A 58 -3.47 -25.91 -1.21
C ALA A 58 -3.27 -25.55 0.28
N PRO A 59 -2.65 -26.40 1.13
CA PRO A 59 -2.41 -26.07 2.54
C PRO A 59 -1.49 -24.84 2.68
N VAL A 60 -0.43 -24.76 1.86
CA VAL A 60 0.53 -23.64 1.86
C VAL A 60 -0.14 -22.36 1.41
N LYS A 61 -0.97 -22.40 0.36
CA LYS A 61 -1.77 -21.27 -0.09
C LYS A 61 -2.71 -20.75 0.99
N ASN A 62 -3.42 -21.63 1.68
CA ASN A 62 -4.37 -21.26 2.71
C ASN A 62 -3.67 -20.63 3.92
N LYS A 63 -2.54 -21.19 4.33
CA LYS A 63 -1.70 -20.63 5.39
C LYS A 63 -1.21 -19.23 4.99
N TYR A 64 -0.65 -19.09 3.79
CA TYR A 64 -0.17 -17.82 3.28
C TYR A 64 -1.27 -16.75 3.20
N LYS A 65 -2.45 -17.11 2.68
CA LYS A 65 -3.61 -16.18 2.63
C LYS A 65 -3.98 -15.68 4.02
N LYS A 66 -4.04 -16.57 5.00
CA LYS A 66 -4.37 -16.23 6.39
C LYS A 66 -3.31 -15.31 7.02
N GLU A 67 -2.04 -15.64 6.86
CA GLU A 67 -0.93 -14.84 7.38
C GLU A 67 -0.83 -13.47 6.72
N SER A 68 -0.99 -13.42 5.38
CA SER A 68 -1.02 -12.15 4.63
C SER A 68 -2.17 -11.25 5.03
N ALA A 69 -3.36 -11.81 5.23
CA ALA A 69 -4.52 -11.05 5.67
C ALA A 69 -4.33 -10.49 7.09
N ALA A 70 -3.77 -11.30 8.00
CA ALA A 70 -3.48 -10.87 9.37
C ALA A 70 -2.43 -9.74 9.39
N LEU A 71 -1.35 -9.89 8.62
CA LEU A 71 -0.32 -8.85 8.49
C LEU A 71 -0.88 -7.57 7.87
N SER A 72 -1.70 -7.71 6.83
CA SER A 72 -2.35 -6.56 6.18
C SER A 72 -3.22 -5.79 7.15
N LYS A 73 -4.01 -6.52 7.96
CA LYS A 73 -4.84 -5.91 9.00
C LYS A 73 -3.99 -5.16 10.02
N GLU A 74 -2.92 -5.76 10.52
CA GLU A 74 -2.03 -5.13 11.50
C GLU A 74 -1.43 -3.82 10.97
N ILE A 75 -0.91 -3.82 9.73
CA ILE A 75 -0.34 -2.64 9.09
C ILE A 75 -1.38 -1.52 8.98
N LEU A 76 -2.58 -1.85 8.52
CA LEU A 76 -3.64 -0.87 8.31
C LEU A 76 -4.21 -0.34 9.64
N ASP A 77 -4.36 -1.20 10.65
CA ASP A 77 -4.82 -0.79 11.99
C ASP A 77 -3.85 0.20 12.65
N GLN A 78 -2.54 0.03 12.46
CA GLN A 78 -1.53 0.97 12.98
C GLN A 78 -1.67 2.36 12.34
N ILE A 79 -1.93 2.42 11.03
CA ILE A 79 -2.13 3.70 10.33
C ILE A 79 -3.44 4.36 10.78
N ASP A 80 -4.51 3.59 10.87
CA ASP A 80 -5.81 4.09 11.31
C ASP A 80 -5.76 4.64 12.73
N ALA A 81 -5.12 3.94 13.66
CA ALA A 81 -4.91 4.41 15.02
C ALA A 81 -4.12 5.72 15.06
N ALA A 82 -3.06 5.85 14.26
CA ALA A 82 -2.28 7.08 14.17
C ALA A 82 -3.07 8.24 13.55
N ALA A 83 -3.86 7.98 12.50
CA ALA A 83 -4.72 8.97 11.87
C ALA A 83 -5.82 9.45 12.82
N THR A 84 -6.49 8.52 13.51
CA THR A 84 -7.51 8.81 14.52
C THR A 84 -6.95 9.66 15.65
N ALA A 85 -5.77 9.33 16.17
CA ALA A 85 -5.10 10.12 17.22
C ALA A 85 -4.75 11.54 16.75
N ALA A 86 -4.55 11.74 15.45
CA ALA A 86 -4.31 13.04 14.83
C ALA A 86 -5.61 13.80 14.45
N GLY A 87 -6.79 13.18 14.61
CA GLY A 87 -8.07 13.73 14.20
C GLY A 87 -8.31 13.68 12.69
N VAL A 88 -7.71 12.72 11.99
CA VAL A 88 -7.83 12.52 10.53
C VAL A 88 -8.68 11.28 10.26
N GLU A 89 -9.73 11.43 9.43
CA GLU A 89 -10.54 10.30 8.97
C GLU A 89 -9.70 9.38 8.10
N CYS A 90 -9.67 8.08 8.42
CA CYS A 90 -8.90 7.08 7.68
C CYS A 90 -9.77 5.86 7.34
N ALA A 91 -9.86 5.53 6.07
CA ALA A 91 -10.44 4.28 5.60
C ALA A 91 -9.34 3.26 5.30
N GLN A 92 -9.60 1.99 5.59
CA GLN A 92 -8.66 0.89 5.35
C GLN A 92 -9.09 0.06 4.15
N VAL A 93 -8.15 -0.27 3.27
CA VAL A 93 -8.37 -1.13 2.10
C VAL A 93 -7.25 -2.16 1.99
N SER A 94 -7.64 -3.43 1.96
CA SER A 94 -6.74 -4.55 1.69
C SER A 94 -7.15 -5.20 0.38
N VAL A 95 -6.22 -5.38 -0.55
CA VAL A 95 -6.47 -6.02 -1.84
C VAL A 95 -5.38 -7.03 -2.16
N THR A 96 -5.73 -8.08 -2.91
CA THR A 96 -4.76 -9.04 -3.46
C THR A 96 -4.56 -8.75 -4.93
N SER A 97 -3.32 -8.58 -5.37
CA SER A 97 -3.01 -8.32 -6.77
C SER A 97 -1.57 -8.73 -7.12
N GLY A 98 -1.39 -9.30 -8.31
CA GLY A 98 -0.07 -9.52 -8.91
C GLY A 98 0.56 -8.23 -9.47
N SER A 99 -0.19 -7.13 -9.57
CA SER A 99 0.26 -5.84 -10.08
C SER A 99 -0.06 -4.72 -9.09
N PRO A 100 0.83 -4.45 -8.12
CA PRO A 100 0.56 -3.48 -7.06
C PRO A 100 0.26 -2.08 -7.57
N TYR A 101 1.00 -1.57 -8.55
CA TYR A 101 0.77 -0.21 -9.08
C TYR A 101 -0.61 -0.06 -9.72
N GLU A 102 -1.11 -1.09 -10.41
CA GLU A 102 -2.46 -1.05 -10.99
C GLU A 102 -3.55 -1.06 -9.91
N ALA A 103 -3.36 -1.88 -8.87
CA ALA A 103 -4.27 -1.93 -7.73
C ALA A 103 -4.33 -0.57 -7.01
N ILE A 104 -3.18 0.09 -6.83
CA ILE A 104 -3.07 1.42 -6.22
C ILE A 104 -3.84 2.45 -7.07
N ILE A 105 -3.57 2.53 -8.37
CA ILE A 105 -4.22 3.50 -9.26
C ILE A 105 -5.74 3.23 -9.35
N LYS A 106 -6.13 1.97 -9.46
CA LYS A 106 -7.55 1.56 -9.49
C LYS A 106 -8.26 1.97 -8.20
N GLN A 107 -7.64 1.74 -7.06
CA GLN A 107 -8.21 2.12 -5.76
C GLN A 107 -8.29 3.64 -5.60
N ALA A 108 -7.29 4.39 -6.03
CA ALA A 108 -7.32 5.84 -6.00
C ALA A 108 -8.54 6.40 -6.75
N ARG A 109 -8.82 5.87 -7.93
CA ARG A 109 -10.01 6.23 -8.72
C ARG A 109 -11.30 5.80 -8.05
N LYS A 110 -11.38 4.56 -7.55
CA LYS A 110 -12.55 4.00 -6.88
C LYS A 110 -12.95 4.81 -5.65
N SER A 111 -11.97 5.22 -4.85
CA SER A 111 -12.18 6.04 -3.66
C SER A 111 -12.28 7.54 -3.96
N ARG A 112 -12.13 7.95 -5.23
CA ARG A 112 -12.11 9.37 -5.64
C ARG A 112 -11.04 10.17 -4.90
N CYS A 113 -9.86 9.57 -4.73
CA CYS A 113 -8.71 10.27 -4.20
C CYS A 113 -8.17 11.28 -5.22
N ASP A 114 -7.75 12.43 -4.74
CA ASP A 114 -7.19 13.50 -5.56
C ASP A 114 -5.68 13.68 -5.39
N LEU A 115 -5.07 12.90 -4.49
CA LEU A 115 -3.63 12.77 -4.30
C LEU A 115 -3.28 11.30 -3.97
N ILE A 116 -2.18 10.79 -4.53
CA ILE A 116 -1.52 9.57 -4.07
C ILE A 116 -0.25 10.00 -3.33
N MET A 117 -0.08 9.58 -2.08
CA MET A 117 1.13 9.88 -1.32
C MET A 117 1.79 8.57 -0.89
N MET A 118 3.01 8.32 -1.33
CA MET A 118 3.67 7.03 -1.12
C MET A 118 5.18 7.17 -0.87
N ALA A 119 5.77 6.15 -0.27
CA ALA A 119 7.22 6.08 -0.08
C ALA A 119 7.95 5.95 -1.43
N SER A 120 9.19 6.44 -1.49
CA SER A 120 10.01 6.35 -2.69
C SER A 120 10.35 4.92 -3.08
N HIS A 121 10.41 3.98 -2.12
CA HIS A 121 10.57 2.54 -2.33
C HIS A 121 9.98 1.76 -1.15
N GLY A 122 9.77 0.46 -1.33
CA GLY A 122 9.25 -0.43 -0.30
C GLY A 122 10.32 -1.33 0.31
N ARG A 123 9.91 -2.48 0.85
CA ARG A 123 10.78 -3.48 1.53
C ARG A 123 11.97 -3.97 0.70
N ARG A 124 11.86 -3.96 -0.64
CA ARG A 124 12.92 -4.43 -1.56
C ARG A 124 13.84 -3.32 -2.05
N GLY A 125 13.77 -2.12 -1.44
CA GLY A 125 14.63 -0.99 -1.82
C GLY A 125 16.11 -1.31 -1.59
N LEU A 126 16.90 -1.24 -2.67
CA LEU A 126 18.35 -1.41 -2.59
C LEU A 126 19.02 -0.06 -2.27
N PRO A 127 20.14 -0.05 -1.52
CA PRO A 127 20.92 1.15 -1.31
C PRO A 127 21.31 1.80 -2.66
N GLY A 128 21.09 3.10 -2.79
CA GLY A 128 21.41 3.83 -4.03
C GLY A 128 20.29 3.92 -5.08
N ILE A 129 19.19 3.19 -4.91
CA ILE A 129 18.01 3.33 -5.79
C ILE A 129 17.19 4.54 -5.32
N LEU A 130 17.01 5.50 -6.23
CA LEU A 130 16.23 6.72 -5.97
C LEU A 130 14.73 6.45 -5.87
N LEU A 131 14.20 5.58 -6.74
CA LEU A 131 12.79 5.21 -6.79
C LEU A 131 12.64 3.70 -6.97
N GLY A 132 11.76 3.10 -6.17
CA GLY A 132 11.35 1.71 -6.34
C GLY A 132 10.50 1.51 -7.59
N SER A 133 10.50 0.28 -8.12
CA SER A 133 9.80 -0.06 -9.36
C SER A 133 8.31 0.25 -9.33
N GLU A 134 7.63 -0.04 -8.23
CA GLU A 134 6.19 0.23 -8.11
C GLU A 134 5.89 1.73 -8.03
N THR A 135 6.72 2.50 -7.30
CA THR A 135 6.61 3.96 -7.24
C THR A 135 6.80 4.58 -8.63
N GLN A 136 7.80 4.12 -9.38
CA GLN A 136 8.04 4.57 -10.75
C GLN A 136 6.86 4.27 -11.67
N LYS A 137 6.27 3.06 -11.57
CA LYS A 137 5.08 2.69 -12.36
C LYS A 137 3.86 3.54 -11.99
N VAL A 138 3.63 3.81 -10.70
CA VAL A 138 2.54 4.70 -10.27
C VAL A 138 2.73 6.10 -10.83
N LEU A 139 3.94 6.68 -10.75
CA LEU A 139 4.26 7.98 -11.33
C LEU A 139 4.00 8.05 -12.84
N THR A 140 4.36 6.97 -13.56
CA THR A 140 4.24 6.90 -15.02
C THR A 140 2.79 6.75 -15.48
N HIS A 141 1.97 5.98 -14.76
CA HIS A 141 0.64 5.57 -15.23
C HIS A 141 -0.52 6.29 -14.53
N SER A 142 -0.26 7.01 -13.43
CA SER A 142 -1.30 7.74 -12.73
C SER A 142 -1.64 9.06 -13.43
N ARG A 143 -2.94 9.36 -13.49
CA ARG A 143 -3.44 10.71 -13.84
C ARG A 143 -3.73 11.55 -12.60
N ILE A 144 -3.68 10.93 -11.42
CA ILE A 144 -3.83 11.59 -10.14
C ILE A 144 -2.43 12.05 -9.72
N PRO A 145 -2.25 13.28 -9.20
CA PRO A 145 -0.98 13.73 -8.65
C PRO A 145 -0.37 12.73 -7.66
N VAL A 146 0.95 12.57 -7.71
CA VAL A 146 1.68 11.64 -6.84
C VAL A 146 2.75 12.42 -6.08
N LEU A 147 2.68 12.35 -4.74
CA LEU A 147 3.70 12.87 -3.84
C LEU A 147 4.56 11.72 -3.32
N VAL A 148 5.85 11.79 -3.60
CA VAL A 148 6.81 10.75 -3.18
C VAL A 148 7.58 11.22 -1.96
N CYS A 149 7.57 10.40 -0.89
CA CYS A 149 8.26 10.63 0.37
C CYS A 149 9.57 9.83 0.45
N ARG A 150 10.60 10.46 1.04
CA ARG A 150 11.90 9.85 1.31
C ARG A 150 12.22 9.82 2.79
#